data_951ff5905e2b21ffa35b5f0ef3231e3f
#
_entry.id   951ff5905e2b21ffa35b5f0ef3231e3f
#
_cell.length_a   1.000
_cell.length_b   1.000
_cell.length_c   1.000
_cell.angle_alpha   90.00
_cell.angle_beta   90.00
_cell.angle_gamma   90.00
#
_symmetry.space_group_name_H-M   'P 1'
#
loop_
_entity.id
_entity.type
_entity.pdbx_description
1 polymer ?
#
loop_
_entity_poly.entity_id
_entity_poly.type
_entity_poly.pdbx_seq_one_letter_code
_entity_poly.pdbx_strand_id
1 'polypeptide(L)'
;HGSRLPRLAICTTYRTEPPLAILRAIRDGRLKAEVGVMAGNRNACRSIAEQFEVPWVSIGDDRGNPDYTELERTVDAYDIDYVVLARYMRVLPAELCWKFAGGRIINLHHGLLPSFPGFRPYEDAFQHHMLCYGATVHFIVPELDAGNQTIYQAAFSVKPGTSVEEVKRLGETDHEPTCLVEGLRRVVDGDVELHFHRVVPTNR
;
A
#
# COMPACT_ATOMS: atom_id res chain seq x y z
N HIS A 1 13.29 8.77 -25.76
CA HIS A 1 13.69 8.46 -24.39
C HIS A 1 13.02 7.15 -24.02
N GLY A 2 13.77 6.06 -23.89
CA GLY A 2 13.28 4.84 -23.28
C GLY A 2 13.03 5.15 -21.80
N SER A 3 11.77 5.25 -21.39
CA SER A 3 11.42 5.45 -19.99
C SER A 3 11.79 4.16 -19.25
N ARG A 4 12.66 4.26 -18.23
CA ARG A 4 12.87 3.15 -17.30
C ARG A 4 11.56 2.81 -16.60
N LEU A 5 11.43 1.57 -16.15
CA LEU A 5 10.29 1.17 -15.35
C LEU A 5 10.27 1.95 -14.03
N PRO A 6 9.09 2.33 -13.51
CA PRO A 6 8.98 2.93 -12.19
C PRO A 6 9.55 2.02 -11.12
N ARG A 7 10.31 2.59 -10.18
CA ARG A 7 10.93 1.86 -9.08
C ARG A 7 10.15 2.06 -7.79
N LEU A 8 9.80 0.96 -7.16
CA LEU A 8 9.00 0.90 -5.94
C LEU A 8 9.89 0.61 -4.73
N ALA A 9 9.63 1.31 -3.61
CA ALA A 9 10.01 0.85 -2.28
C ALA A 9 8.76 0.28 -1.61
N ILE A 10 8.81 -0.97 -1.17
CA ILE A 10 7.69 -1.61 -0.46
C ILE A 10 7.96 -1.58 1.03
N CYS A 11 7.12 -0.86 1.77
CA CYS A 11 7.19 -0.76 3.23
C CYS A 11 6.19 -1.72 3.89
N THR A 12 6.66 -2.50 4.86
CA THR A 12 5.90 -3.58 5.50
C THR A 12 6.04 -3.58 7.02
N THR A 13 5.09 -4.21 7.71
CA THR A 13 5.18 -4.52 9.15
C THR A 13 5.10 -6.02 9.39
N TYR A 14 3.91 -6.64 9.25
CA TYR A 14 3.69 -8.06 9.54
C TYR A 14 3.15 -8.87 8.36
N ARG A 15 2.20 -8.31 7.59
CA ARG A 15 1.45 -9.05 6.56
C ARG A 15 2.34 -9.29 5.35
N THR A 16 2.38 -10.56 4.93
CA THR A 16 3.22 -11.00 3.80
C THR A 16 2.48 -11.02 2.47
N GLU A 17 1.16 -11.11 2.48
CA GLU A 17 0.35 -11.25 1.28
C GLU A 17 0.44 -10.03 0.34
N PRO A 18 0.32 -8.77 0.82
CA PRO A 18 0.40 -7.62 -0.07
C PRO A 18 1.74 -7.47 -0.80
N PRO A 19 2.91 -7.51 -0.12
CA PRO A 19 4.19 -7.42 -0.82
C PRO A 19 4.42 -8.61 -1.75
N LEU A 20 4.02 -9.82 -1.37
CA LEU A 20 4.15 -11.00 -2.20
C LEU A 20 3.31 -10.89 -3.49
N ALA A 21 2.11 -10.32 -3.40
CA ALA A 21 1.26 -10.08 -4.56
C ALA A 21 1.89 -9.10 -5.55
N ILE A 22 2.54 -8.03 -5.07
CA ILE A 22 3.27 -7.08 -5.92
C ILE A 22 4.41 -7.78 -6.65
N LEU A 23 5.27 -8.50 -5.93
CA LEU A 23 6.43 -9.18 -6.49
C LEU A 23 6.02 -10.24 -7.54
N ARG A 24 4.97 -11.01 -7.26
CA ARG A 24 4.42 -11.97 -8.23
C ARG A 24 3.84 -11.28 -9.46
N ALA A 25 3.10 -10.18 -9.29
CA ALA A 25 2.52 -9.43 -10.40
C ALA A 25 3.60 -8.84 -11.32
N ILE A 26 4.72 -8.38 -10.77
CA ILE A 26 5.88 -7.92 -11.54
C ILE A 26 6.52 -9.09 -12.29
N ARG A 27 6.83 -10.19 -11.62
CA ARG A 27 7.41 -11.38 -12.22
C ARG A 27 6.56 -11.93 -13.36
N ASP A 28 5.24 -11.92 -13.18
CA ASP A 28 4.29 -12.43 -14.17
C ASP A 28 3.95 -11.41 -15.29
N GLY A 29 4.59 -10.23 -15.29
CA GLY A 29 4.39 -9.16 -16.27
C GLY A 29 3.06 -8.40 -16.18
N ARG A 30 2.29 -8.61 -15.11
CA ARG A 30 1.00 -7.92 -14.86
C ARG A 30 1.17 -6.51 -14.27
N LEU A 31 2.31 -6.22 -13.69
CA LEU A 31 2.67 -4.91 -13.15
C LEU A 31 4.02 -4.48 -13.73
N LYS A 32 4.01 -3.41 -14.52
CA LYS A 32 5.19 -2.89 -15.23
C LYS A 32 6.00 -1.95 -14.34
N ALA A 33 6.63 -2.50 -13.32
CA ALA A 33 7.46 -1.77 -12.36
C ALA A 33 8.65 -2.63 -11.93
N GLU A 34 9.58 -2.03 -11.21
CA GLU A 34 10.68 -2.70 -10.52
C GLU A 34 10.56 -2.47 -9.02
N VAL A 35 10.94 -3.45 -8.21
CA VAL A 35 11.11 -3.23 -6.77
C VAL A 35 12.58 -2.94 -6.51
N GLY A 36 12.89 -1.70 -6.18
CA GLY A 36 14.26 -1.29 -5.85
C GLY A 36 14.68 -1.77 -4.46
N VAL A 37 13.75 -1.75 -3.51
CA VAL A 37 14.01 -2.12 -2.12
C VAL A 37 12.72 -2.50 -1.40
N MET A 38 12.83 -3.40 -0.43
CA MET A 38 11.81 -3.60 0.59
C MET A 38 12.34 -3.11 1.94
N ALA A 39 11.49 -2.41 2.68
CA ALA A 39 11.81 -1.90 3.99
C ALA A 39 10.76 -2.34 5.02
N GLY A 40 11.18 -2.64 6.24
CA GLY A 40 10.25 -3.03 7.29
C GLY A 40 10.64 -2.49 8.65
N ASN A 41 9.66 -2.05 9.43
CA ASN A 41 9.86 -1.75 10.84
C ASN A 41 9.81 -3.04 11.71
N ARG A 42 9.47 -4.16 11.09
CA ARG A 42 9.59 -5.55 11.59
C ARG A 42 10.15 -6.43 10.48
N ASN A 43 10.77 -7.54 10.85
CA ASN A 43 11.46 -8.42 9.89
C ASN A 43 10.57 -9.51 9.27
N ALA A 44 9.25 -9.45 9.46
CA ALA A 44 8.33 -10.50 9.00
C ALA A 44 8.38 -10.76 7.49
N CYS A 45 8.66 -9.74 6.67
CA CYS A 45 8.73 -9.85 5.22
C CYS A 45 10.16 -9.97 4.65
N ARG A 46 11.19 -10.05 5.51
CA ARG A 46 12.58 -10.13 5.06
C ARG A 46 12.84 -11.36 4.17
N SER A 47 12.32 -12.51 4.55
CA SER A 47 12.48 -13.74 3.77
C SER A 47 11.85 -13.65 2.38
N ILE A 48 10.80 -12.86 2.22
CA ILE A 48 10.19 -12.61 0.90
C ILE A 48 11.13 -11.78 0.04
N ALA A 49 11.73 -10.73 0.59
CA ALA A 49 12.72 -9.93 -0.12
C ALA A 49 13.90 -10.82 -0.59
N GLU A 50 14.42 -11.66 0.29
CA GLU A 50 15.48 -12.61 -0.02
C GLU A 50 15.08 -13.60 -1.12
N GLN A 51 13.87 -14.16 -1.06
CA GLN A 51 13.34 -15.09 -2.08
C GLN A 51 13.25 -14.47 -3.48
N PHE A 52 12.94 -13.19 -3.56
CA PHE A 52 12.81 -12.45 -4.82
C PHE A 52 14.07 -11.64 -5.18
N GLU A 53 15.16 -11.83 -4.45
CA GLU A 53 16.44 -11.13 -4.67
C GLU A 53 16.30 -9.59 -4.63
N VAL A 54 15.37 -9.09 -3.78
CA VAL A 54 15.16 -7.66 -3.55
C VAL A 54 15.96 -7.23 -2.32
N PRO A 55 16.69 -6.11 -2.37
CA PRO A 55 17.36 -5.57 -1.19
C PRO A 55 16.38 -5.35 -0.04
N TRP A 56 16.81 -5.71 1.18
CA TRP A 56 16.04 -5.51 2.40
C TRP A 56 16.72 -4.49 3.32
N VAL A 57 15.96 -3.53 3.83
CA VAL A 57 16.40 -2.56 4.83
C VAL A 57 15.50 -2.65 6.06
N SER A 58 16.09 -2.90 7.22
CA SER A 58 15.39 -2.81 8.49
C SER A 58 15.37 -1.34 8.94
N ILE A 59 14.17 -0.78 9.05
CA ILE A 59 13.96 0.60 9.49
C ILE A 59 13.34 0.67 10.89
N GLY A 60 13.30 -0.42 11.64
CA GLY A 60 12.74 -0.50 12.98
C GLY A 60 13.74 -0.90 14.03
N ASP A 61 13.55 -0.37 15.24
CA ASP A 61 14.24 -0.87 16.44
C ASP A 61 13.63 -2.21 16.91
N ASP A 62 14.15 -2.77 18.00
CA ASP A 62 13.66 -4.04 18.58
C ASP A 62 12.18 -3.99 18.98
N ARG A 63 11.63 -2.81 19.24
CA ARG A 63 10.21 -2.59 19.52
C ARG A 63 9.38 -2.31 18.28
N GLY A 64 10.02 -2.18 17.11
CA GLY A 64 9.40 -1.85 15.83
C GLY A 64 9.04 -0.38 15.68
N ASN A 65 9.72 0.51 16.43
CA ASN A 65 9.61 1.94 16.19
C ASN A 65 10.43 2.28 14.95
N PRO A 66 9.84 2.92 13.94
CA PRO A 66 10.54 3.16 12.68
C PRO A 66 11.55 4.31 12.77
N ASP A 67 12.69 4.14 12.12
CA ASP A 67 13.64 5.20 11.80
C ASP A 67 13.29 5.77 10.40
N TYR A 68 12.62 6.91 10.39
CA TYR A 68 12.23 7.55 9.14
C TYR A 68 13.38 8.27 8.43
N THR A 69 14.47 8.61 9.14
CA THR A 69 15.69 9.12 8.51
C THR A 69 16.34 8.03 7.66
N GLU A 70 16.34 6.79 8.15
CA GLU A 70 16.83 5.65 7.37
C GLU A 70 15.92 5.33 6.19
N LEU A 71 14.60 5.47 6.34
CA LEU A 71 13.67 5.33 5.20
C LEU A 71 13.95 6.37 4.12
N GLU A 72 14.17 7.64 4.49
CA GLU A 72 14.50 8.69 3.54
C GLU A 72 15.79 8.40 2.78
N ARG A 73 16.85 8.01 3.48
CA ARG A 73 18.13 7.62 2.87
C ARG A 73 17.96 6.44 1.91
N THR A 74 17.13 5.48 2.29
CA THR A 74 16.83 4.31 1.48
C THR A 74 16.14 4.71 0.18
N VAL A 75 15.12 5.57 0.25
CA VAL A 75 14.40 6.07 -0.94
C VAL A 75 15.35 6.78 -1.90
N ASP A 76 16.23 7.61 -1.38
CA ASP A 76 17.20 8.35 -2.19
C ASP A 76 18.29 7.40 -2.77
N ALA A 77 18.83 6.49 -1.97
CA ALA A 77 19.90 5.57 -2.38
C ALA A 77 19.48 4.60 -3.48
N TYR A 78 18.21 4.18 -3.47
CA TYR A 78 17.67 3.25 -4.46
C TYR A 78 16.93 3.92 -5.62
N ASP A 79 16.96 5.25 -5.72
CA ASP A 79 16.31 6.03 -6.78
C ASP A 79 14.82 5.65 -6.96
N ILE A 80 14.07 5.74 -5.87
CA ILE A 80 12.68 5.29 -5.78
C ILE A 80 11.70 6.33 -6.32
N ASP A 81 10.80 5.91 -7.20
CA ASP A 81 9.72 6.74 -7.71
C ASP A 81 8.50 6.75 -6.77
N TYR A 82 8.11 5.58 -6.25
CA TYR A 82 6.94 5.42 -5.39
C TYR A 82 7.26 4.62 -4.13
N VAL A 83 6.83 5.15 -2.99
CA VAL A 83 6.83 4.45 -1.70
C VAL A 83 5.47 3.81 -1.52
N VAL A 84 5.43 2.48 -1.44
CA VAL A 84 4.20 1.68 -1.32
C VAL A 84 4.09 1.17 0.11
N LEU A 85 3.06 1.60 0.82
CA LEU A 85 2.75 1.13 2.16
C LEU A 85 1.84 -0.11 2.05
N ALA A 86 2.46 -1.28 2.08
CA ALA A 86 1.78 -2.58 1.92
C ALA A 86 1.41 -3.17 3.29
N ARG A 87 0.33 -2.67 3.90
CA ARG A 87 -0.05 -2.95 5.30
C ARG A 87 1.04 -2.50 6.27
N TYR A 88 1.59 -1.34 6.03
CA TYR A 88 2.53 -0.70 6.95
C TYR A 88 1.75 -0.07 8.11
N MET A 89 1.88 -0.67 9.30
CA MET A 89 1.03 -0.37 10.46
C MET A 89 1.61 0.74 11.35
N ARG A 90 2.12 1.79 10.73
CA ARG A 90 2.61 3.01 11.41
C ARG A 90 2.13 4.24 10.66
N VAL A 91 1.85 5.30 11.40
CA VAL A 91 1.54 6.60 10.81
C VAL A 91 2.84 7.26 10.38
N LEU A 92 2.90 7.73 9.15
CA LEU A 92 4.04 8.50 8.67
C LEU A 92 4.00 9.91 9.28
N PRO A 93 5.16 10.46 9.69
CA PRO A 93 5.22 11.84 10.16
C PRO A 93 4.90 12.80 9.00
N ALA A 94 4.28 13.94 9.35
CA ALA A 94 3.88 14.94 8.36
C ALA A 94 5.05 15.43 7.50
N GLU A 95 6.23 15.59 8.09
CA GLU A 95 7.45 16.01 7.38
C GLU A 95 7.82 15.06 6.25
N LEU A 96 7.71 13.74 6.49
CA LEU A 96 7.96 12.72 5.47
C LEU A 96 6.91 12.79 4.35
N CYS A 97 5.64 12.98 4.73
CA CYS A 97 4.56 13.15 3.75
C CYS A 97 4.78 14.37 2.87
N TRP A 98 5.26 15.49 3.43
CA TRP A 98 5.63 16.69 2.66
C TRP A 98 6.82 16.44 1.73
N LYS A 99 7.86 15.76 2.22
CA LYS A 99 9.06 15.46 1.42
C LYS A 99 8.73 14.63 0.19
N PHE A 100 7.82 13.69 0.31
CA PHE A 100 7.36 12.82 -0.78
C PHE A 100 5.98 13.20 -1.32
N ALA A 101 5.59 14.48 -1.19
CA ALA A 101 4.34 14.98 -1.75
C ALA A 101 4.28 14.83 -3.28
N GLY A 102 3.09 15.03 -3.86
CA GLY A 102 2.90 14.95 -5.30
C GLY A 102 2.63 13.55 -5.84
N GLY A 103 2.03 12.68 -5.03
CA GLY A 103 1.60 11.34 -5.47
C GLY A 103 2.69 10.28 -5.41
N ARG A 104 3.71 10.46 -4.58
CA ARG A 104 4.81 9.49 -4.43
C ARG A 104 4.58 8.44 -3.36
N ILE A 105 3.62 8.64 -2.43
CA ILE A 105 3.29 7.65 -1.40
C ILE A 105 1.93 7.05 -1.71
N ILE A 106 1.89 5.73 -1.87
CA ILE A 106 0.69 4.95 -2.15
C ILE A 106 0.45 4.02 -0.96
N ASN A 107 -0.76 4.10 -0.38
CA ASN A 107 -1.14 3.31 0.78
C ASN A 107 -2.26 2.33 0.45
N LEU A 108 -2.17 1.13 1.02
CA LEU A 108 -3.27 0.18 1.11
C LEU A 108 -3.95 0.34 2.47
N HIS A 109 -5.18 0.82 2.47
CA HIS A 109 -6.07 0.80 3.62
C HIS A 109 -6.99 -0.41 3.54
N HIS A 110 -7.09 -1.20 4.61
CA HIS A 110 -7.89 -2.42 4.66
C HIS A 110 -9.35 -2.15 5.05
N GLY A 111 -9.95 -1.18 4.40
CA GLY A 111 -11.34 -0.75 4.55
C GLY A 111 -11.79 0.11 3.37
N LEU A 112 -13.08 0.37 3.28
CA LEU A 112 -13.68 1.23 2.26
C LEU A 112 -13.69 2.68 2.77
N LEU A 113 -12.68 3.46 2.39
CA LEU A 113 -12.64 4.89 2.71
C LEU A 113 -13.74 5.67 1.95
N PRO A 114 -14.31 6.73 2.52
CA PRO A 114 -13.99 7.35 3.82
C PRO A 114 -14.65 6.67 5.02
N SER A 115 -15.39 5.58 4.82
CA SER A 115 -15.99 4.83 5.91
C SER A 115 -14.92 4.05 6.68
N PHE A 116 -15.10 3.95 7.99
CA PHE A 116 -14.24 3.17 8.88
C PHE A 116 -12.73 3.45 8.72
N PRO A 117 -12.28 4.70 8.95
CA PRO A 117 -10.86 5.04 8.99
C PRO A 117 -10.20 4.41 10.24
N GLY A 118 -8.87 4.37 10.26
CA GLY A 118 -8.10 3.88 11.41
C GLY A 118 -7.56 2.47 11.22
N PHE A 119 -7.29 1.77 12.34
CA PHE A 119 -6.50 0.53 12.32
C PHE A 119 -7.33 -0.76 12.35
N ARG A 120 -8.64 -0.67 12.58
CA ARG A 120 -9.54 -1.82 12.75
C ARG A 120 -10.80 -1.75 11.88
N PRO A 121 -10.69 -1.41 10.59
CA PRO A 121 -11.87 -1.14 9.76
C PRO A 121 -12.78 -2.35 9.56
N TYR A 122 -12.26 -3.59 9.57
CA TYR A 122 -13.10 -4.79 9.48
C TYR A 122 -13.96 -4.98 10.73
N GLU A 123 -13.36 -4.83 11.90
CA GLU A 123 -14.07 -4.93 13.17
C GLU A 123 -15.10 -3.82 13.32
N ASP A 124 -14.75 -2.60 12.93
CA ASP A 124 -15.64 -1.45 13.00
C ASP A 124 -16.85 -1.64 12.07
N ALA A 125 -16.62 -2.05 10.82
CA ALA A 125 -17.69 -2.36 9.87
C ALA A 125 -18.56 -3.54 10.35
N PHE A 126 -17.95 -4.56 10.95
CA PHE A 126 -18.66 -5.70 11.51
C PHE A 126 -19.59 -5.31 12.66
N GLN A 127 -19.14 -4.43 13.57
CA GLN A 127 -19.95 -3.91 14.66
C GLN A 127 -21.16 -3.08 14.17
N HIS A 128 -21.05 -2.48 12.97
CA HIS A 128 -22.14 -1.79 12.29
C HIS A 128 -23.01 -2.73 11.44
N HIS A 129 -22.87 -4.04 11.62
CA HIS A 129 -23.65 -5.06 10.90
C HIS A 129 -23.53 -4.98 9.38
N MET A 130 -22.41 -4.49 8.87
CA MET A 130 -22.13 -4.46 7.45
C MET A 130 -21.97 -5.88 6.88
N LEU A 131 -22.45 -6.09 5.67
CA LEU A 131 -22.21 -7.30 4.88
C LEU A 131 -21.28 -7.05 3.69
N CYS A 132 -20.89 -5.80 3.48
CA CYS A 132 -19.95 -5.39 2.45
C CYS A 132 -18.68 -4.83 3.09
N TYR A 133 -17.55 -5.35 2.68
CA TYR A 133 -16.21 -4.99 3.15
C TYR A 133 -15.32 -4.73 1.96
N GLY A 134 -14.12 -4.22 2.19
CA GLY A 134 -13.21 -4.00 1.07
C GLY A 134 -11.89 -3.37 1.48
N ALA A 135 -11.17 -2.92 0.47
CA ALA A 135 -9.90 -2.25 0.60
C ALA A 135 -9.83 -1.02 -0.30
N THR A 136 -9.02 -0.05 0.08
CA THR A 136 -8.81 1.20 -0.65
C THR A 136 -7.32 1.41 -0.89
N VAL A 137 -6.93 1.60 -2.13
CA VAL A 137 -5.60 2.09 -2.51
C VAL A 137 -5.72 3.60 -2.77
N HIS A 138 -4.89 4.38 -2.09
CA HIS A 138 -4.94 5.84 -2.20
C HIS A 138 -3.55 6.46 -2.08
N PHE A 139 -3.41 7.67 -2.62
CA PHE A 139 -2.23 8.48 -2.34
C PHE A 139 -2.31 9.04 -0.92
N ILE A 140 -1.17 9.12 -0.24
CA ILE A 140 -1.03 9.92 0.97
C ILE A 140 -0.65 11.34 0.55
N VAL A 141 -1.38 12.31 1.06
CA VAL A 141 -1.10 13.74 0.92
C VAL A 141 -0.99 14.36 2.30
N PRO A 142 -0.14 15.40 2.46
CA PRO A 142 0.07 16.02 3.76
C PRO A 142 -1.20 16.66 4.34
N GLU A 143 -2.01 17.25 3.47
CA GLU A 143 -3.31 17.79 3.85
C GLU A 143 -4.36 16.71 3.78
N LEU A 144 -4.83 16.34 4.93
CA LEU A 144 -5.77 15.24 5.07
C LEU A 144 -7.18 15.59 4.57
N ASP A 145 -7.53 14.99 3.47
CA ASP A 145 -8.91 14.60 3.31
C ASP A 145 -8.99 13.24 2.62
N ALA A 146 -9.24 12.22 3.42
CA ALA A 146 -9.10 10.81 3.06
C ALA A 146 -10.00 10.31 1.92
N GLY A 147 -10.88 11.16 1.36
CA GLY A 147 -11.82 10.76 0.33
C GLY A 147 -11.43 11.11 -1.11
N ASN A 148 -10.50 12.05 -1.30
CA ASN A 148 -10.22 12.61 -2.62
C ASN A 148 -9.03 11.97 -3.34
N GLN A 149 -8.20 11.19 -2.64
CA GLN A 149 -6.95 10.63 -3.16
C GLN A 149 -7.07 9.16 -3.53
N THR A 150 -8.29 8.61 -3.56
CA THR A 150 -8.55 7.21 -3.87
C THR A 150 -8.17 6.89 -5.31
N ILE A 151 -7.30 5.88 -5.47
CA ILE A 151 -6.86 5.35 -6.76
C ILE A 151 -7.79 4.22 -7.19
N TYR A 152 -8.05 3.30 -6.27
CA TYR A 152 -8.86 2.12 -6.54
C TYR A 152 -9.48 1.57 -5.24
N GLN A 153 -10.67 1.05 -5.37
CA GLN A 153 -11.36 0.33 -4.28
C GLN A 153 -11.88 -1.00 -4.79
N ALA A 154 -11.74 -2.03 -3.97
CA ALA A 154 -12.35 -3.33 -4.21
C ALA A 154 -13.23 -3.69 -3.02
N ALA A 155 -14.43 -4.16 -3.31
CA ALA A 155 -15.39 -4.58 -2.29
C ALA A 155 -15.76 -6.05 -2.47
N PHE A 156 -16.08 -6.69 -1.36
CA PHE A 156 -16.63 -8.05 -1.34
C PHE A 156 -17.77 -8.14 -0.32
N SER A 157 -18.71 -9.04 -0.59
CA SER A 157 -19.84 -9.28 0.28
C SER A 157 -19.74 -10.64 0.96
N VAL A 158 -20.25 -10.71 2.16
CA VAL A 158 -20.35 -11.95 2.94
C VAL A 158 -21.81 -12.26 3.25
N LYS A 159 -22.09 -13.51 3.60
CA LYS A 159 -23.44 -13.93 4.03
C LYS A 159 -23.70 -13.48 5.47
N PRO A 160 -24.97 -13.20 5.84
CA PRO A 160 -25.34 -13.02 7.23
C PRO A 160 -24.85 -14.19 8.09
N GLY A 161 -24.32 -13.90 9.27
CA GLY A 161 -23.74 -14.90 10.18
C GLY A 161 -22.26 -15.24 9.92
N THR A 162 -21.62 -14.66 8.91
CA THR A 162 -20.17 -14.78 8.73
C THR A 162 -19.43 -14.12 9.91
N SER A 163 -18.45 -14.80 10.48
CA SER A 163 -17.67 -14.27 11.60
C SER A 163 -16.71 -13.16 11.16
N VAL A 164 -16.30 -12.31 12.10
CA VAL A 164 -15.32 -11.25 11.82
C VAL A 164 -13.95 -11.83 11.43
N GLU A 165 -13.57 -12.98 11.99
CA GLU A 165 -12.34 -13.69 11.66
C GLU A 165 -12.34 -14.14 10.19
N GLU A 166 -13.48 -14.66 9.72
CA GLU A 166 -13.62 -15.07 8.31
C GLU A 166 -13.63 -13.85 7.38
N VAL A 167 -14.29 -12.76 7.75
CA VAL A 167 -14.23 -11.49 7.00
C VAL A 167 -12.78 -11.02 6.86
N LYS A 168 -12.02 -11.00 7.96
CA LYS A 168 -10.61 -10.62 7.96
C LYS A 168 -9.79 -11.54 7.08
N ARG A 169 -9.97 -12.86 7.20
CA ARG A 169 -9.25 -13.83 6.40
C ARG A 169 -9.48 -13.60 4.90
N LEU A 170 -10.71 -13.40 4.47
CA LEU A 170 -11.05 -13.11 3.06
C LEU A 170 -10.41 -11.80 2.59
N GLY A 171 -10.50 -10.76 3.39
CA GLY A 171 -9.88 -9.47 3.08
C GLY A 171 -8.37 -9.60 2.94
N GLU A 172 -7.71 -10.12 3.95
CA GLU A 172 -6.25 -10.16 4.06
C GLU A 172 -5.58 -11.09 3.06
N THR A 173 -6.19 -12.24 2.75
CA THR A 173 -5.59 -13.22 1.83
C THR A 173 -5.88 -12.94 0.36
N ASP A 174 -7.07 -12.43 0.04
CA ASP A 174 -7.55 -12.38 -1.34
C ASP A 174 -7.77 -10.95 -1.84
N HIS A 175 -8.55 -10.14 -1.10
CA HIS A 175 -9.05 -8.87 -1.62
C HIS A 175 -8.06 -7.71 -1.49
N GLU A 176 -7.37 -7.58 -0.37
CA GLU A 176 -6.37 -6.53 -0.16
C GLU A 176 -5.18 -6.65 -1.12
N PRO A 177 -4.56 -7.84 -1.28
CA PRO A 177 -3.45 -8.02 -2.21
C PRO A 177 -3.84 -7.70 -3.65
N THR A 178 -4.99 -8.17 -4.09
CA THR A 178 -5.51 -7.92 -5.45
C THR A 178 -5.82 -6.44 -5.66
N CYS A 179 -6.44 -5.79 -4.68
CA CYS A 179 -6.74 -4.37 -4.70
C CYS A 179 -5.46 -3.53 -4.83
N LEU A 180 -4.42 -3.86 -4.05
CA LEU A 180 -3.15 -3.14 -4.10
C LEU A 180 -2.48 -3.25 -5.47
N VAL A 181 -2.41 -4.44 -6.05
CA VAL A 181 -1.81 -4.64 -7.37
C VAL A 181 -2.55 -3.86 -8.44
N GLU A 182 -3.89 -3.87 -8.44
CA GLU A 182 -4.69 -3.12 -9.42
C GLU A 182 -4.52 -1.60 -9.23
N GLY A 183 -4.50 -1.11 -8.00
CA GLY A 183 -4.24 0.30 -7.72
C GLY A 183 -2.86 0.74 -8.23
N LEU A 184 -1.82 -0.04 -7.96
CA LEU A 184 -0.48 0.22 -8.46
C LEU A 184 -0.41 0.20 -9.98
N ARG A 185 -1.06 -0.78 -10.63
CA ARG A 185 -1.12 -0.87 -12.09
C ARG A 185 -1.66 0.44 -12.70
N ARG A 186 -2.75 0.97 -12.17
CA ARG A 186 -3.34 2.23 -12.66
C ARG A 186 -2.39 3.41 -12.57
N VAL A 187 -1.57 3.46 -11.52
CA VAL A 187 -0.57 4.52 -11.35
C VAL A 187 0.60 4.33 -12.32
N VAL A 188 1.18 3.15 -12.37
CA VAL A 188 2.38 2.90 -13.20
C VAL A 188 2.08 2.88 -14.70
N ASP A 189 0.89 2.47 -15.10
CA ASP A 189 0.44 2.55 -16.49
C ASP A 189 0.03 3.98 -16.88
N GLY A 190 -0.07 4.88 -15.89
CA GLY A 190 -0.47 6.27 -16.09
C GLY A 190 -1.93 6.41 -16.49
N ASP A 191 -2.81 5.54 -16.01
CA ASP A 191 -4.26 5.64 -16.22
C ASP A 191 -4.87 6.75 -15.35
N VAL A 192 -4.22 7.04 -14.21
CA VAL A 192 -4.63 8.06 -13.25
C VAL A 192 -3.44 8.90 -12.81
N GLU A 193 -3.72 10.13 -12.42
CA GLU A 193 -2.75 11.04 -11.82
C GLU A 193 -3.35 11.80 -10.64
N LEU A 194 -2.51 12.27 -9.74
CA LEU A 194 -2.91 13.15 -8.65
C LEU A 194 -2.87 14.61 -9.12
N HIS A 195 -4.04 15.23 -9.28
CA HIS A 195 -4.18 16.65 -9.60
C HIS A 195 -4.65 17.42 -8.36
N PHE A 196 -3.77 18.22 -7.79
CA PHE A 196 -3.93 18.80 -6.45
C PHE A 196 -4.15 17.68 -5.41
N HIS A 197 -5.38 17.55 -4.89
CA HIS A 197 -5.76 16.54 -3.89
C HIS A 197 -6.76 15.52 -4.44
N ARG A 198 -6.94 15.45 -5.76
CA ARG A 198 -7.87 14.53 -6.41
C ARG A 198 -7.15 13.62 -7.38
N VAL A 199 -7.55 12.37 -7.37
CA VAL A 199 -7.16 11.42 -8.42
C VAL A 199 -8.07 11.66 -9.62
N VAL A 200 -7.48 11.90 -10.77
CA VAL A 200 -8.18 12.12 -12.04
C VAL A 200 -7.68 11.15 -13.10
N PRO A 201 -8.52 10.77 -14.07
CA PRO A 201 -8.06 10.03 -15.24
C PRO A 201 -7.04 10.86 -16.03
N THR A 202 -5.98 10.21 -16.49
CA THR A 202 -5.04 10.85 -17.41
C THR A 202 -5.69 10.96 -18.79
N ASN A 203 -5.87 12.17 -19.29
CA ASN A 203 -6.33 12.38 -20.66
C ASN A 203 -5.16 12.09 -21.62
N ARG A 204 -5.13 10.88 -22.17
CA ARG A 204 -4.24 10.49 -23.26
C ARG A 204 -4.98 10.48 -24.57
#